data_2e003f222902b4dbb9f431992f5ace10
#
_entry.id   2e003f222902b4dbb9f431992f5ace10
#
_cell.length_a   1.000
_cell.length_b   1.000
_cell.length_c   1.000
_cell.angle_alpha   90.00
_cell.angle_beta   90.00
_cell.angle_gamma   90.00
#
_symmetry.space_group_name_H-M   'P 1'
#
loop_
_entity.id
_entity.type
_entity.pdbx_description
1 polymer ?
#
loop_
_entity_poly.entity_id
_entity_poly.type
_entity_poly.pdbx_seq_one_letter_code
_entity_poly.pdbx_strand_id
1 'polypeptide(L)'
;MRKIIFLAFLFCAFLQMSNAQSSTEKNKSMPVLRHVVLFKFVDKATPADIKKIEEAFRALPGQINLIKDFEWGVNNSPEKLNDGLTHCFFVTFSSTNDRDTYLVHPAHKAFVEILKPYLEKATVIDYWAHK
;
A
#
# COMPACT_ATOMS: atom_id res chain seq x y z
N MET A 1 -8.97 -27.92 86.16
CA MET A 1 -8.76 -28.67 84.91
C MET A 1 -9.43 -27.90 83.79
N ARG A 2 -8.65 -27.15 83.07
CA ARG A 2 -9.14 -26.28 81.95
C ARG A 2 -8.65 -26.89 80.63
N LYS A 3 -9.59 -27.41 79.86
CA LYS A 3 -9.32 -27.96 78.52
C LYS A 3 -9.23 -26.78 77.52
N ILE A 4 -8.04 -26.56 76.93
CA ILE A 4 -7.83 -25.61 75.93
C ILE A 4 -8.12 -26.32 74.59
N ILE A 5 -9.13 -25.83 73.85
CA ILE A 5 -9.48 -26.30 72.54
C ILE A 5 -8.73 -25.43 71.55
N PHE A 6 -7.75 -26.01 70.84
CA PHE A 6 -7.07 -25.36 69.74
C PHE A 6 -7.97 -25.41 68.48
N LEU A 7 -8.48 -24.27 68.10
CA LEU A 7 -9.21 -24.09 66.82
C LEU A 7 -8.20 -23.82 65.68
N ALA A 8 -7.95 -24.82 64.87
CA ALA A 8 -7.10 -24.70 63.70
C ALA A 8 -7.87 -23.97 62.59
N PHE A 9 -7.49 -22.70 62.32
CA PHE A 9 -7.98 -21.96 61.13
C PHE A 9 -7.26 -22.48 59.90
N LEU A 10 -7.98 -23.27 59.09
CA LEU A 10 -7.52 -23.67 57.75
C LEU A 10 -7.73 -22.49 56.77
N PHE A 11 -6.65 -21.76 56.50
CA PHE A 11 -6.65 -20.66 55.55
C PHE A 11 -6.56 -21.26 54.13
N CYS A 12 -7.71 -21.41 53.48
CA CYS A 12 -7.79 -21.87 52.13
C CYS A 12 -7.43 -20.70 51.18
N ALA A 13 -6.17 -20.64 50.75
CA ALA A 13 -5.72 -19.68 49.75
C ALA A 13 -6.28 -20.09 48.38
N PHE A 14 -7.34 -19.42 47.95
CA PHE A 14 -7.82 -19.48 46.54
C PHE A 14 -6.82 -18.78 45.64
N LEU A 15 -5.95 -19.54 44.99
CA LEU A 15 -5.21 -19.04 43.84
C LEU A 15 -6.19 -18.80 42.66
N GLN A 16 -6.62 -17.57 42.50
CA GLN A 16 -7.26 -17.17 41.26
C GLN A 16 -6.17 -17.07 40.17
N MET A 17 -6.09 -18.12 39.36
CA MET A 17 -5.38 -18.04 38.09
C MET A 17 -6.17 -17.11 37.16
N SER A 18 -5.78 -15.86 37.11
CA SER A 18 -6.21 -14.93 36.07
C SER A 18 -5.67 -15.44 34.74
N ASN A 19 -6.49 -16.14 33.97
CA ASN A 19 -6.26 -16.38 32.57
C ASN A 19 -6.29 -15.01 31.85
N ALA A 20 -5.12 -14.40 31.71
CA ALA A 20 -4.92 -13.32 30.77
C ALA A 20 -5.03 -13.93 29.36
N GLN A 21 -6.23 -13.96 28.84
CA GLN A 21 -6.51 -14.22 27.45
C GLN A 21 -5.96 -13.05 26.67
N SER A 22 -4.69 -13.17 26.24
CA SER A 22 -4.10 -12.30 25.23
C SER A 22 -4.89 -12.49 23.94
N SER A 23 -5.95 -11.70 23.78
CA SER A 23 -6.61 -11.52 22.51
C SER A 23 -5.63 -10.78 21.59
N THR A 24 -4.81 -11.54 20.86
CA THR A 24 -4.15 -11.07 19.65
C THR A 24 -5.27 -10.80 18.64
N GLU A 25 -5.95 -9.67 18.78
CA GLU A 25 -6.68 -9.10 17.65
C GLU A 25 -5.66 -8.90 16.54
N LYS A 26 -5.61 -9.85 15.60
CA LYS A 26 -5.01 -9.66 14.31
C LYS A 26 -5.69 -8.42 13.74
N ASN A 27 -4.99 -7.30 13.80
CA ASN A 27 -5.42 -6.05 13.18
C ASN A 27 -5.61 -6.36 11.68
N LYS A 28 -6.85 -6.72 11.32
CA LYS A 28 -7.23 -7.05 9.95
C LYS A 28 -7.25 -5.72 9.20
N SER A 29 -6.06 -5.33 8.71
CA SER A 29 -5.95 -4.15 7.87
C SER A 29 -6.99 -4.24 6.75
N MET A 30 -7.77 -3.17 6.58
CA MET A 30 -8.74 -3.09 5.49
C MET A 30 -8.03 -3.36 4.17
N PRO A 31 -8.65 -4.14 3.26
CA PRO A 31 -8.07 -4.34 1.93
C PRO A 31 -7.88 -3.00 1.23
N VAL A 32 -6.77 -2.84 0.55
CA VAL A 32 -6.46 -1.64 -0.23
C VAL A 32 -6.47 -1.98 -1.72
N LEU A 33 -6.89 -1.03 -2.53
CA LEU A 33 -6.87 -1.14 -3.99
C LEU A 33 -5.50 -0.69 -4.49
N ARG A 34 -4.85 -1.55 -5.26
CA ARG A 34 -3.59 -1.24 -5.94
C ARG A 34 -3.86 -0.92 -7.40
N HIS A 35 -3.27 0.16 -7.86
CA HIS A 35 -3.26 0.61 -9.24
C HIS A 35 -1.81 0.61 -9.70
N VAL A 36 -1.43 -0.40 -10.45
CA VAL A 36 -0.06 -0.61 -10.93
C VAL A 36 0.02 -0.17 -12.37
N VAL A 37 0.93 0.74 -12.66
CA VAL A 37 1.12 1.31 -14.00
C VAL A 37 2.55 1.09 -14.43
N LEU A 38 2.72 0.45 -15.59
CA LEU A 38 4.03 0.21 -16.18
C LEU A 38 4.14 0.96 -17.50
N PHE A 39 5.31 1.57 -17.74
CA PHE A 39 5.56 2.33 -18.97
C PHE A 39 6.71 1.76 -19.79
N LYS A 40 6.50 1.77 -21.11
CA LYS A 40 7.53 1.72 -22.12
C LYS A 40 7.53 3.07 -22.85
N PHE A 41 8.69 3.69 -22.90
CA PHE A 41 8.87 4.97 -23.59
C PHE A 41 9.28 4.75 -25.05
N VAL A 42 8.95 5.71 -25.90
CA VAL A 42 9.42 5.72 -27.30
C VAL A 42 10.94 5.92 -27.34
N ASP A 43 11.60 5.38 -28.36
CA ASP A 43 13.06 5.43 -28.49
C ASP A 43 13.63 6.86 -28.52
N LYS A 44 12.85 7.82 -29.00
CA LYS A 44 13.24 9.24 -29.06
C LYS A 44 13.17 9.97 -27.71
N ALA A 45 12.57 9.34 -26.66
CA ALA A 45 12.50 9.96 -25.33
C ALA A 45 13.89 10.08 -24.73
N THR A 46 14.30 11.30 -24.43
CA THR A 46 15.61 11.56 -23.79
C THR A 46 15.54 11.26 -22.28
N PRO A 47 16.69 11.04 -21.62
CA PRO A 47 16.73 10.93 -20.15
C PRO A 47 16.08 12.13 -19.44
N ALA A 48 16.18 13.33 -20.01
CA ALA A 48 15.55 14.54 -19.46
C ALA A 48 14.02 14.49 -19.56
N ASP A 49 13.48 13.97 -20.68
CA ASP A 49 12.05 13.79 -20.88
C ASP A 49 11.49 12.75 -19.88
N ILE A 50 12.19 11.62 -19.72
CA ILE A 50 11.80 10.57 -18.79
C ILE A 50 11.82 11.11 -17.36
N LYS A 51 12.87 11.82 -16.96
CA LYS A 51 12.97 12.44 -15.63
C LYS A 51 11.81 13.41 -15.36
N LYS A 52 11.42 14.21 -16.34
CA LYS A 52 10.27 15.11 -16.22
C LYS A 52 8.97 14.33 -15.96
N ILE A 53 8.79 13.17 -16.60
CA ILE A 53 7.62 12.31 -16.41
C ILE A 53 7.64 11.69 -15.01
N GLU A 54 8.80 11.19 -14.56
CA GLU A 54 8.98 10.66 -13.20
C GLU A 54 8.61 11.71 -12.13
N GLU A 55 9.13 12.92 -12.27
CA GLU A 55 8.85 14.04 -11.35
C GLU A 55 7.38 14.43 -11.37
N ALA A 56 6.75 14.49 -12.54
CA ALA A 56 5.34 14.82 -12.67
C ALA A 56 4.44 13.75 -12.03
N PHE A 57 4.75 12.45 -12.18
CA PHE A 57 3.99 11.39 -11.53
C PHE A 57 4.17 11.44 -10.00
N ARG A 58 5.41 11.59 -9.54
CA ARG A 58 5.75 11.71 -8.11
C ARG A 58 5.08 12.89 -7.42
N ALA A 59 4.71 13.92 -8.17
CA ALA A 59 4.00 15.08 -7.64
C ALA A 59 2.50 14.83 -7.41
N LEU A 60 1.90 13.80 -8.03
CA LEU A 60 0.46 13.53 -7.93
C LEU A 60 -0.05 13.30 -6.49
N PRO A 61 0.66 12.57 -5.61
CA PRO A 61 0.20 12.40 -4.23
C PRO A 61 0.02 13.71 -3.46
N GLY A 62 0.82 14.73 -3.76
CA GLY A 62 0.69 16.06 -3.18
C GLY A 62 -0.45 16.90 -3.77
N GLN A 63 -1.00 16.50 -4.91
CA GLN A 63 -2.06 17.20 -5.62
C GLN A 63 -3.42 16.50 -5.52
N ILE A 64 -3.43 15.19 -5.22
CA ILE A 64 -4.62 14.34 -5.19
C ILE A 64 -4.65 13.58 -3.85
N ASN A 65 -5.43 14.07 -2.90
CA ASN A 65 -5.53 13.51 -1.54
C ASN A 65 -6.16 12.11 -1.47
N LEU A 66 -6.72 11.61 -2.57
CA LEU A 66 -7.27 10.25 -2.68
C LEU A 66 -6.17 9.19 -2.72
N ILE A 67 -4.95 9.54 -3.12
CA ILE A 67 -3.79 8.65 -3.12
C ILE A 67 -3.37 8.43 -1.67
N LYS A 68 -3.41 7.18 -1.21
CA LYS A 68 -3.07 6.79 0.17
C LYS A 68 -1.62 6.41 0.33
N ASP A 69 -1.04 5.86 -0.73
CA ASP A 69 0.37 5.46 -0.77
C ASP A 69 0.85 5.45 -2.21
N PHE A 70 2.15 5.68 -2.40
CA PHE A 70 2.76 5.76 -3.71
C PHE A 70 4.22 5.28 -3.64
N GLU A 71 4.56 4.36 -4.51
CA GLU A 71 5.94 3.95 -4.73
C GLU A 71 6.21 3.78 -6.23
N TRP A 72 7.45 3.82 -6.63
CA TRP A 72 7.83 3.62 -8.02
C TRP A 72 9.28 3.14 -8.14
N GLY A 73 9.61 2.59 -9.30
CA GLY A 73 10.97 2.17 -9.59
C GLY A 73 11.20 1.89 -11.07
N VAL A 74 12.48 1.70 -11.39
CA VAL A 74 12.93 1.30 -12.71
C VAL A 74 13.24 -0.20 -12.69
N ASN A 75 12.86 -0.89 -13.77
CA ASN A 75 13.08 -2.33 -13.90
C ASN A 75 14.58 -2.67 -13.84
N ASN A 76 14.92 -3.62 -12.98
CA ASN A 76 16.27 -4.18 -12.86
C ASN A 76 16.27 -5.71 -12.92
N SER A 77 15.17 -6.33 -13.38
CA SER A 77 15.08 -7.78 -13.49
C SER A 77 16.06 -8.32 -14.54
N PRO A 78 16.88 -9.34 -14.19
CA PRO A 78 17.77 -10.00 -15.13
C PRO A 78 17.04 -10.97 -16.07
N GLU A 79 15.76 -11.28 -15.83
CA GLU A 79 15.00 -12.30 -16.57
C GLU A 79 14.63 -11.88 -17.99
N LYS A 80 14.66 -10.57 -18.30
CA LYS A 80 14.33 -9.99 -19.62
C LYS A 80 12.90 -10.31 -20.09
N LEU A 81 11.96 -10.40 -19.15
CA LEU A 81 10.53 -10.69 -19.38
C LEU A 81 9.64 -9.45 -19.29
N ASN A 82 10.23 -8.27 -19.29
CA ASN A 82 9.54 -7.00 -19.08
C ASN A 82 8.89 -6.40 -20.34
N ASP A 83 9.00 -7.04 -21.51
CA ASP A 83 8.41 -6.58 -22.78
C ASP A 83 8.71 -5.07 -23.09
N GLY A 84 9.93 -4.62 -22.73
CA GLY A 84 10.37 -3.24 -22.88
C GLY A 84 9.78 -2.25 -21.87
N LEU A 85 8.92 -2.71 -20.93
CA LEU A 85 8.41 -1.89 -19.83
C LEU A 85 9.54 -1.62 -18.84
N THR A 86 9.89 -0.37 -18.63
CA THR A 86 11.06 0.03 -17.85
C THR A 86 10.71 0.67 -16.51
N HIS A 87 9.53 1.26 -16.39
CA HIS A 87 9.10 1.98 -15.19
C HIS A 87 7.85 1.34 -14.62
N CYS A 88 7.81 1.22 -13.30
CA CYS A 88 6.65 0.75 -12.55
C CYS A 88 6.27 1.80 -11.52
N PHE A 89 5.01 2.21 -11.52
CA PHE A 89 4.41 3.11 -10.55
C PHE A 89 3.29 2.37 -9.82
N PHE A 90 3.30 2.46 -8.51
CA PHE A 90 2.41 1.72 -7.64
C PHE A 90 1.59 2.72 -6.82
N VAL A 91 0.33 2.87 -7.15
CA VAL A 91 -0.57 3.82 -6.50
C VAL A 91 -1.60 3.06 -5.66
N THR A 92 -1.86 3.51 -4.44
CA THR A 92 -2.79 2.87 -3.52
C THR A 92 -3.98 3.76 -3.25
N PHE A 93 -5.18 3.17 -3.32
CA PHE A 93 -6.45 3.80 -2.99
C PHE A 93 -7.20 3.02 -1.91
N SER A 94 -8.11 3.68 -1.21
CA SER A 94 -8.98 3.04 -0.22
C SER A 94 -10.20 2.37 -0.88
N SER A 95 -10.58 2.81 -2.09
CA SER A 95 -11.77 2.32 -2.79
C SER A 95 -11.65 2.41 -4.32
N THR A 96 -12.51 1.71 -5.03
CA THR A 96 -12.66 1.87 -6.48
C THR A 96 -13.14 3.27 -6.86
N ASN A 97 -14.02 3.86 -6.05
CA ASN A 97 -14.50 5.23 -6.26
C ASN A 97 -13.36 6.26 -6.18
N ASP A 98 -12.42 6.09 -5.24
CA ASP A 98 -11.24 6.96 -5.14
C ASP A 98 -10.37 6.85 -6.39
N ARG A 99 -10.11 5.61 -6.87
CA ARG A 99 -9.39 5.38 -8.12
C ARG A 99 -10.11 5.98 -9.31
N ASP A 100 -11.42 5.81 -9.44
CA ASP A 100 -12.22 6.32 -10.57
C ASP A 100 -12.21 7.86 -10.57
N THR A 101 -12.33 8.48 -9.39
CA THR A 101 -12.20 9.93 -9.22
C THR A 101 -10.79 10.44 -9.56
N TYR A 102 -9.75 9.70 -9.17
CA TYR A 102 -8.36 9.98 -9.55
C TYR A 102 -8.18 10.00 -11.08
N LEU A 103 -8.72 9.04 -11.80
CA LEU A 103 -8.56 8.93 -13.25
C LEU A 103 -9.12 10.14 -14.01
N VAL A 104 -10.15 10.79 -13.48
CA VAL A 104 -10.74 11.99 -14.08
C VAL A 104 -10.26 13.30 -13.45
N HIS A 105 -9.42 13.23 -12.43
CA HIS A 105 -8.92 14.39 -11.71
C HIS A 105 -8.09 15.29 -12.63
N PRO A 106 -8.22 16.64 -12.55
CA PRO A 106 -7.48 17.58 -13.42
C PRO A 106 -5.96 17.39 -13.38
N ALA A 107 -5.38 17.15 -12.19
CA ALA A 107 -3.95 16.92 -12.04
C ALA A 107 -3.49 15.62 -12.74
N HIS A 108 -4.28 14.54 -12.67
CA HIS A 108 -3.99 13.30 -13.40
C HIS A 108 -4.06 13.53 -14.92
N LYS A 109 -5.07 14.24 -15.40
CA LYS A 109 -5.19 14.57 -16.82
C LYS A 109 -4.01 15.42 -17.30
N ALA A 110 -3.57 16.40 -16.51
CA ALA A 110 -2.40 17.21 -16.84
C ALA A 110 -1.11 16.36 -16.91
N PHE A 111 -0.94 15.41 -15.99
CA PHE A 111 0.14 14.43 -16.03
C PHE A 111 0.09 13.59 -17.32
N VAL A 112 -1.07 13.08 -17.70
CA VAL A 112 -1.24 12.29 -18.93
C VAL A 112 -0.83 13.07 -20.17
N GLU A 113 -1.13 14.37 -20.25
CA GLU A 113 -0.68 15.21 -21.37
C GLU A 113 0.85 15.39 -21.42
N ILE A 114 1.52 15.42 -20.27
CA ILE A 114 3.00 15.42 -20.20
C ILE A 114 3.58 14.09 -20.69
N LEU A 115 2.97 12.98 -20.31
CA LEU A 115 3.41 11.63 -20.63
C LEU A 115 3.22 11.26 -22.10
N LYS A 116 2.06 11.61 -22.66
CA LYS A 116 1.56 11.14 -23.96
C LYS A 116 2.55 11.24 -25.14
N PRO A 117 3.35 12.31 -25.31
CA PRO A 117 4.31 12.41 -26.42
C PRO A 117 5.45 11.40 -26.38
N TYR A 118 5.71 10.82 -25.21
CA TYR A 118 6.86 9.95 -24.92
C TYR A 118 6.48 8.50 -24.63
N LEU A 119 5.20 8.23 -24.48
CA LEU A 119 4.68 6.89 -24.15
C LEU A 119 4.53 6.05 -25.41
N GLU A 120 5.19 4.88 -25.45
CA GLU A 120 4.95 3.85 -26.48
C GLU A 120 3.85 2.88 -26.02
N LYS A 121 3.97 2.41 -24.77
CA LYS A 121 3.03 1.43 -24.19
C LYS A 121 2.83 1.70 -22.70
N ALA A 122 1.58 1.61 -22.25
CA ALA A 122 1.24 1.50 -20.86
C ALA A 122 0.55 0.17 -20.58
N THR A 123 0.89 -0.45 -19.45
CA THR A 123 0.16 -1.59 -18.90
C THR A 123 -0.36 -1.18 -17.54
N VAL A 124 -1.67 -1.37 -17.33
CA VAL A 124 -2.33 -1.00 -16.07
C VAL A 124 -3.01 -2.23 -15.50
N ILE A 125 -2.78 -2.48 -14.21
CA ILE A 125 -3.39 -3.59 -13.47
C ILE A 125 -3.93 -3.04 -12.16
N ASP A 126 -5.21 -3.31 -11.90
CA ASP A 126 -5.87 -2.97 -10.64
C ASP A 126 -6.25 -4.25 -9.89
N TYR A 127 -5.99 -4.28 -8.58
CA TYR A 127 -6.39 -5.41 -7.73
C TYR A 127 -6.55 -5.02 -6.27
N TRP A 128 -7.39 -5.75 -5.55
CA TRP A 128 -7.46 -5.70 -4.10
C TRP A 128 -6.30 -6.52 -3.52
N ALA A 129 -5.50 -5.90 -2.65
CA ALA A 129 -4.36 -6.58 -2.04
C ALA A 129 -4.84 -7.64 -1.05
N HIS A 130 -4.39 -8.89 -1.26
CA HIS A 130 -4.53 -9.99 -0.31
C HIS A 130 -3.29 -10.07 0.59
N LYS A 131 -3.49 -10.22 1.91
CA LYS A 131 -2.42 -10.43 2.90
C LYS A 131 -2.60 -11.77 3.59
#